data_3ebe3e6cb237cad54dc49940ca2f4855
#
_entry.id   3ebe3e6cb237cad54dc49940ca2f4855
#
_cell.length_a   1.000
_cell.length_b   1.000
_cell.length_c   1.000
_cell.angle_alpha   90.00
_cell.angle_beta   90.00
_cell.angle_gamma   90.00
#
_symmetry.space_group_name_H-M   'P 1'
#
loop_
_entity.id
_entity.type
_entity.pdbx_description
1 polymer ?
#
loop_
_entity_poly.entity_id
_entity_poly.type
_entity_poly.pdbx_seq_one_letter_code
_entity_poly.pdbx_strand_id
1 'polypeptide(L)'
;MSEKKYDLVVIGAGPGGYVASIVAAQKGMKVANIEKRETLGGTCLNVGCIPSKALLHASEQYENNVKNNANLSWGIKTSDVSIDVQQLMKKKSTIVDELTKGINFLFSKNKIDKYVGEATLINKNEIQINGKGK
;
A
#
# COMPACT_ATOMS: atom_id res chain seq x y z
N MET A 1 14.60 18.88 -20.00
CA MET A 1 13.79 18.43 -18.85
C MET A 1 13.01 19.61 -18.34
N SER A 2 11.68 19.51 -18.19
CA SER A 2 10.87 20.63 -17.68
C SER A 2 11.03 20.71 -16.16
N GLU A 3 11.57 21.81 -15.66
CA GLU A 3 11.58 22.09 -14.24
C GLU A 3 10.15 22.35 -13.76
N LYS A 4 9.74 21.66 -12.68
CA LYS A 4 8.50 21.93 -11.97
C LYS A 4 8.82 22.34 -10.54
N LYS A 5 8.09 23.33 -10.04
CA LYS A 5 8.24 23.83 -8.67
C LYS A 5 7.12 23.32 -7.78
N TYR A 6 7.48 22.90 -6.58
CA TYR A 6 6.60 22.41 -5.53
C TYR A 6 6.93 23.07 -4.20
N ASP A 7 5.94 23.15 -3.32
CA ASP A 7 6.15 23.59 -1.94
C ASP A 7 6.74 22.46 -1.09
N LEU A 8 6.41 21.20 -1.44
CA LEU A 8 6.92 20.00 -0.78
C LEU A 8 7.14 18.89 -1.81
N VAL A 9 8.29 18.25 -1.73
CA VAL A 9 8.58 17.00 -2.44
C VAL A 9 8.83 15.90 -1.40
N VAL A 10 8.08 14.81 -1.48
CA VAL A 10 8.20 13.65 -0.60
C VAL A 10 8.85 12.51 -1.36
N ILE A 11 9.96 11.98 -0.86
CA ILE A 11 10.65 10.82 -1.43
C ILE A 11 10.18 9.56 -0.73
N GLY A 12 9.56 8.67 -1.50
CA GLY A 12 8.94 7.44 -1.03
C GLY A 12 7.45 7.59 -0.72
N ALA A 13 6.67 6.56 -1.10
CA ALA A 13 5.23 6.48 -0.88
C ALA A 13 4.84 5.37 0.10
N GLY A 14 5.70 5.03 1.04
CA GLY A 14 5.35 4.21 2.19
C GLY A 14 4.38 4.92 3.13
N PRO A 15 3.95 4.29 4.26
CA PRO A 15 2.95 4.86 5.17
C PRO A 15 3.26 6.29 5.63
N GLY A 16 4.50 6.60 5.98
CA GLY A 16 4.90 7.96 6.31
C GLY A 16 4.82 8.93 5.12
N GLY A 17 5.26 8.48 3.93
CA GLY A 17 5.35 9.33 2.75
C GLY A 17 3.99 9.67 2.15
N TYR A 18 3.10 8.68 1.94
CA TYR A 18 1.78 9.00 1.38
C TYR A 18 0.91 9.81 2.36
N VAL A 19 1.01 9.54 3.66
CA VAL A 19 0.29 10.33 4.66
C VAL A 19 0.79 11.77 4.68
N ALA A 20 2.11 11.99 4.71
CA ALA A 20 2.70 13.33 4.67
C ALA A 20 2.27 14.10 3.42
N SER A 21 2.30 13.44 2.24
CA SER A 21 1.88 14.05 0.98
C SER A 21 0.42 14.49 1.01
N ILE A 22 -0.48 13.62 1.51
CA ILE A 22 -1.92 13.91 1.59
C ILE A 22 -2.18 15.06 2.56
N VAL A 23 -1.60 15.01 3.76
CA VAL A 23 -1.81 16.06 4.78
C VAL A 23 -1.29 17.41 4.31
N ALA A 24 -0.12 17.45 3.67
CA ALA A 24 0.42 18.69 3.12
C ALA A 24 -0.47 19.26 2.01
N ALA A 25 -0.94 18.42 1.10
CA ALA A 25 -1.85 18.85 0.03
C ALA A 25 -3.20 19.35 0.58
N GLN A 26 -3.75 18.72 1.61
CA GLN A 26 -4.97 19.20 2.30
C GLN A 26 -4.79 20.54 3.00
N LYS A 27 -3.54 20.90 3.35
CA LYS A 27 -3.18 22.23 3.88
C LYS A 27 -2.90 23.28 2.78
N GLY A 28 -3.17 22.93 1.51
CA GLY A 28 -3.04 23.85 0.38
C GLY A 28 -1.67 23.90 -0.26
N MET A 29 -0.73 23.03 0.14
CA MET A 29 0.59 22.97 -0.48
C MET A 29 0.52 22.27 -1.85
N LYS A 30 1.34 22.72 -2.80
CA LYS A 30 1.60 22.01 -4.05
C LYS A 30 2.62 20.90 -3.81
N VAL A 31 2.18 19.65 -3.86
CA VAL A 31 2.97 18.49 -3.44
C VAL A 31 3.33 17.59 -4.61
N ALA A 32 4.58 17.13 -4.64
CA ALA A 32 5.01 15.98 -5.44
C ALA A 32 5.42 14.82 -4.53
N ASN A 33 5.15 13.60 -4.98
CA ASN A 33 5.65 12.39 -4.35
C ASN A 33 6.44 11.56 -5.37
N ILE A 34 7.63 11.13 -5.01
CA ILE A 34 8.50 10.32 -5.88
C ILE A 34 8.60 8.93 -5.27
N GLU A 35 8.18 7.90 -6.01
CA GLU A 35 8.23 6.50 -5.57
C GLU A 35 8.91 5.66 -6.64
N LYS A 36 9.86 4.81 -6.24
CA LYS A 36 10.58 3.93 -7.17
C LYS A 36 9.73 2.77 -7.71
N ARG A 37 8.72 2.35 -6.96
CA ARG A 37 7.75 1.33 -7.39
C ARG A 37 6.61 1.98 -8.18
N GLU A 38 6.01 1.23 -9.09
CA GLU A 38 4.82 1.69 -9.80
C GLU A 38 3.61 1.86 -8.89
N THR A 39 3.56 1.06 -7.80
CA THR A 39 2.48 1.06 -6.80
C THR A 39 2.86 1.88 -5.57
N LEU A 40 1.92 2.67 -5.07
CA LEU A 40 2.06 3.39 -3.80
C LEU A 40 1.88 2.45 -2.59
N GLY A 41 2.16 2.93 -1.38
CA GLY A 41 1.97 2.18 -0.13
C GLY A 41 3.24 1.55 0.44
N GLY A 42 4.35 1.62 -0.32
CA GLY A 42 5.67 1.12 0.11
C GLY A 42 5.69 -0.37 0.46
N THR A 43 6.64 -0.78 1.27
CA THR A 43 6.79 -2.17 1.72
C THR A 43 5.58 -2.66 2.50
N CYS A 44 5.02 -1.84 3.38
CA CYS A 44 3.90 -2.23 4.24
C CYS A 44 2.70 -2.74 3.44
N LEU A 45 2.24 -1.99 2.44
CA LEU A 45 1.06 -2.38 1.67
C LEU A 45 1.37 -3.47 0.65
N ASN A 46 2.51 -3.39 -0.02
CA ASN A 46 2.79 -4.26 -1.16
C ASN A 46 3.30 -5.65 -0.76
N VAL A 47 4.20 -5.74 0.22
CA VAL A 47 4.90 -6.99 0.54
C VAL A 47 5.09 -7.24 2.05
N GLY A 48 4.54 -6.40 2.91
CA GLY A 48 4.72 -6.44 4.36
C GLY A 48 3.42 -6.58 5.14
N CYS A 49 3.04 -5.53 5.84
CA CYS A 49 1.96 -5.53 6.84
C CYS A 49 0.61 -6.06 6.32
N ILE A 50 0.20 -5.62 5.14
CA ILE A 50 -1.11 -5.97 4.59
C ILE A 50 -1.16 -7.42 4.11
N PRO A 51 -0.27 -7.88 3.20
CA PRO A 51 -0.32 -9.28 2.78
C PRO A 51 -0.07 -10.26 3.93
N SER A 52 0.82 -9.95 4.89
CA SER A 52 1.05 -10.83 6.04
C SER A 52 -0.19 -10.94 6.93
N LYS A 53 -0.88 -9.82 7.23
CA LYS A 53 -2.12 -9.86 8.02
C LYS A 53 -3.25 -10.58 7.32
N ALA A 54 -3.36 -10.46 6.00
CA ALA A 54 -4.36 -11.21 5.23
C ALA A 54 -4.12 -12.73 5.33
N LEU A 55 -2.87 -13.18 5.24
CA LEU A 55 -2.50 -14.59 5.37
C LEU A 55 -2.68 -15.09 6.80
N LEU A 56 -2.27 -14.32 7.80
CA LEU A 56 -2.44 -14.67 9.22
C LEU A 56 -3.92 -14.81 9.58
N HIS A 57 -4.76 -13.88 9.13
CA HIS A 57 -6.21 -13.96 9.35
C HIS A 57 -6.81 -15.25 8.74
N ALA A 58 -6.41 -15.58 7.51
CA ALA A 58 -6.88 -16.81 6.87
C ALA A 58 -6.41 -18.08 7.59
N SER A 59 -5.14 -18.11 8.06
CA SER A 59 -4.61 -19.25 8.82
C SER A 59 -5.30 -19.41 10.16
N GLU A 60 -5.63 -18.31 10.85
CA GLU A 60 -6.39 -18.32 12.10
C GLU A 60 -7.81 -18.89 11.88
N GLN A 61 -8.49 -18.46 10.80
CA GLN A 61 -9.80 -19.00 10.46
C GLN A 61 -9.74 -20.51 10.16
N TYR A 62 -8.71 -20.95 9.42
CA TYR A 62 -8.49 -22.36 9.15
C TYR A 62 -8.26 -23.15 10.46
N GLU A 63 -7.34 -22.70 11.31
CA GLU A 63 -7.02 -23.33 12.57
C GLU A 63 -8.24 -23.46 13.49
N ASN A 64 -9.01 -22.39 13.62
CA ASN A 64 -10.22 -22.35 14.45
C ASN A 64 -11.28 -23.37 13.96
N ASN A 65 -11.37 -23.59 12.65
CA ASN A 65 -12.31 -24.56 12.09
C ASN A 65 -11.79 -26.00 12.16
N VAL A 66 -10.50 -26.25 11.99
CA VAL A 66 -9.89 -27.59 12.07
C VAL A 66 -9.85 -28.08 13.53
N LYS A 67 -9.40 -27.25 14.46
CA LYS A 67 -9.28 -27.63 15.88
C LYS A 67 -10.62 -27.73 16.60
N ASN A 68 -11.68 -27.22 16.02
CA ASN A 68 -13.11 -27.40 16.43
C ASN A 68 -13.47 -27.06 17.90
N ASN A 69 -12.51 -26.64 18.72
CA ASN A 69 -12.71 -26.47 20.15
C ASN A 69 -13.42 -25.14 20.52
N ALA A 70 -13.18 -24.09 19.77
CA ALA A 70 -13.78 -22.77 20.04
C ALA A 70 -15.25 -22.71 19.60
N ASN A 71 -15.64 -23.47 18.60
CA ASN A 71 -16.98 -23.42 18.01
C ASN A 71 -17.96 -24.42 18.61
N LEU A 72 -17.48 -25.48 19.29
CA LEU A 72 -18.32 -26.53 19.93
C LEU A 72 -19.23 -25.98 21.02
N SER A 73 -18.77 -24.99 21.78
CA SER A 73 -19.58 -24.32 22.83
C SER A 73 -20.78 -23.59 22.27
N TRP A 74 -20.73 -23.17 20.99
CA TRP A 74 -21.83 -22.54 20.26
C TRP A 74 -22.67 -23.53 19.45
N GLY A 75 -22.38 -24.84 19.52
CA GLY A 75 -23.06 -25.87 18.74
C GLY A 75 -22.69 -25.92 17.27
N ILE A 76 -21.65 -25.18 16.83
CA ILE A 76 -21.20 -25.16 15.44
C ILE A 76 -20.29 -26.37 15.20
N LYS A 77 -20.70 -27.25 14.29
CA LYS A 77 -19.93 -28.42 13.86
C LYS A 77 -19.44 -28.20 12.44
N THR A 78 -18.14 -28.41 12.21
CA THR A 78 -17.52 -28.33 10.89
C THR A 78 -16.93 -29.69 10.53
N SER A 79 -17.05 -30.11 9.27
CA SER A 79 -16.45 -31.32 8.71
C SER A 79 -15.68 -30.94 7.43
N ASP A 80 -14.66 -31.73 7.10
CA ASP A 80 -13.92 -31.66 5.84
C ASP A 80 -13.34 -30.26 5.52
N VAL A 81 -12.77 -29.63 6.54
CA VAL A 81 -12.14 -28.32 6.38
C VAL A 81 -10.85 -28.45 5.58
N SER A 82 -10.79 -27.78 4.44
CA SER A 82 -9.61 -27.73 3.57
C SER A 82 -9.27 -26.28 3.23
N ILE A 83 -8.04 -26.03 2.77
CA ILE A 83 -7.60 -24.74 2.32
C ILE A 83 -7.20 -24.78 0.84
N ASP A 84 -7.79 -23.89 0.04
CA ASP A 84 -7.35 -23.63 -1.32
C ASP A 84 -6.31 -22.50 -1.30
N VAL A 85 -5.03 -22.88 -1.42
CA VAL A 85 -3.91 -21.94 -1.37
C VAL A 85 -3.92 -21.00 -2.57
N GLN A 86 -4.38 -21.42 -3.75
CA GLN A 86 -4.44 -20.56 -4.92
C GLN A 86 -5.48 -19.45 -4.72
N GLN A 87 -6.65 -19.80 -4.22
CA GLN A 87 -7.70 -18.83 -3.90
C GLN A 87 -7.27 -17.88 -2.77
N LEU A 88 -6.60 -18.39 -1.76
CA LEU A 88 -6.02 -17.58 -0.67
C LEU A 88 -5.04 -16.54 -1.21
N MET A 89 -4.10 -16.95 -2.08
CA MET A 89 -3.12 -16.04 -2.67
C MET A 89 -3.77 -15.01 -3.59
N LYS A 90 -4.81 -15.41 -4.33
CA LYS A 90 -5.61 -14.47 -5.14
C LYS A 90 -6.32 -13.43 -4.26
N LYS A 91 -6.96 -13.86 -3.17
CA LYS A 91 -7.63 -12.94 -2.23
C LYS A 91 -6.64 -11.98 -1.58
N LYS A 92 -5.48 -12.48 -1.14
CA LYS A 92 -4.39 -11.64 -0.62
C LYS A 92 -3.98 -10.55 -1.63
N SER A 93 -3.78 -10.93 -2.91
CA SER A 93 -3.40 -9.99 -3.97
C SER A 93 -4.49 -8.95 -4.23
N THR A 94 -5.76 -9.35 -4.25
CA THR A 94 -6.90 -8.44 -4.38
C THR A 94 -6.90 -7.37 -3.27
N ILE A 95 -6.67 -7.78 -2.01
CA ILE A 95 -6.61 -6.84 -0.86
C ILE A 95 -5.49 -5.81 -1.06
N VAL A 96 -4.31 -6.25 -1.50
CA VAL A 96 -3.18 -5.35 -1.77
C VAL A 96 -3.52 -4.37 -2.89
N ASP A 97 -4.11 -4.84 -3.98
CA ASP A 97 -4.50 -4.03 -5.13
C ASP A 97 -5.56 -2.97 -4.78
N GLU A 98 -6.56 -3.35 -4.01
CA GLU A 98 -7.62 -2.44 -3.55
C GLU A 98 -7.04 -1.29 -2.70
N LEU A 99 -6.17 -1.61 -1.75
CA LEU A 99 -5.55 -0.61 -0.88
C LEU A 99 -4.58 0.30 -1.62
N THR A 100 -3.76 -0.23 -2.52
CA THR A 100 -2.84 0.59 -3.32
C THR A 100 -3.58 1.50 -4.30
N LYS A 101 -4.68 1.02 -4.91
CA LYS A 101 -5.60 1.84 -5.71
C LYS A 101 -6.26 2.94 -4.88
N GLY A 102 -6.62 2.65 -3.63
CA GLY A 102 -7.17 3.64 -2.70
C GLY A 102 -6.22 4.80 -2.46
N ILE A 103 -4.91 4.55 -2.29
CA ILE A 103 -3.91 5.62 -2.15
C ILE A 103 -3.76 6.42 -3.45
N ASN A 104 -3.73 5.75 -4.61
CA ASN A 104 -3.71 6.46 -5.90
C ASN A 104 -4.92 7.38 -6.08
N PHE A 105 -6.11 6.93 -5.66
CA PHE A 105 -7.32 7.75 -5.66
C PHE A 105 -7.17 8.99 -4.75
N LEU A 106 -6.63 8.81 -3.54
CA LEU A 106 -6.38 9.91 -2.61
C LEU A 106 -5.36 10.92 -3.16
N PHE A 107 -4.32 10.46 -3.85
CA PHE A 107 -3.36 11.34 -4.52
C PHE A 107 -4.05 12.17 -5.60
N SER A 108 -4.84 11.54 -6.45
CA SER A 108 -5.60 12.23 -7.51
C SER A 108 -6.60 13.24 -6.93
N LYS A 109 -7.35 12.85 -5.88
CA LYS A 109 -8.32 13.71 -5.20
C LYS A 109 -7.67 14.96 -4.59
N ASN A 110 -6.46 14.82 -4.05
CA ASN A 110 -5.71 15.92 -3.45
C ASN A 110 -4.73 16.60 -4.42
N LYS A 111 -4.79 16.28 -5.71
CA LYS A 111 -3.94 16.88 -6.77
C LYS A 111 -2.43 16.76 -6.48
N ILE A 112 -2.01 15.62 -5.92
CA ILE A 112 -0.61 15.32 -5.65
C ILE A 112 0.01 14.77 -6.94
N ASP A 113 1.08 15.38 -7.43
CA ASP A 113 1.82 14.87 -8.58
C ASP A 113 2.64 13.65 -8.17
N LYS A 114 2.37 12.51 -8.82
CA LYS A 114 3.12 11.26 -8.61
C LYS A 114 4.17 11.10 -9.69
N TYR A 115 5.40 10.83 -9.27
CA TYR A 115 6.52 10.46 -10.15
C TYR A 115 7.02 9.06 -9.82
N VAL A 116 7.21 8.24 -10.86
CA VAL A 116 7.81 6.92 -10.71
C VAL A 116 9.28 7.01 -11.08
N GLY A 117 10.15 6.68 -10.13
CA GLY A 117 11.60 6.72 -10.32
C GLY A 117 12.36 6.81 -9.02
N GLU A 118 13.67 6.78 -9.14
CA GLU A 118 14.58 6.93 -8.02
C GLU A 118 14.99 8.40 -7.87
N ALA A 119 14.80 8.95 -6.68
CA ALA A 119 15.10 10.34 -6.37
C ALA A 119 16.54 10.49 -5.87
N THR A 120 17.24 11.49 -6.41
CA THR A 120 18.58 11.91 -5.95
C THR A 120 18.53 13.37 -5.55
N LEU A 121 18.95 13.70 -4.33
CA LEU A 121 19.11 15.09 -3.88
C LEU A 121 20.35 15.69 -4.57
N ILE A 122 20.16 16.72 -5.37
CA ILE A 122 21.27 17.46 -6.01
C ILE A 122 21.76 18.57 -5.07
N ASN A 123 20.82 19.27 -4.47
CA ASN A 123 21.11 20.29 -3.46
C ASN A 123 19.86 20.46 -2.56
N LYS A 124 19.88 21.46 -1.67
CA LYS A 124 18.79 21.69 -0.71
C LYS A 124 17.42 21.99 -1.34
N ASN A 125 17.38 22.38 -2.62
CA ASN A 125 16.17 22.79 -3.32
C ASN A 125 15.90 22.00 -4.60
N GLU A 126 16.78 21.05 -4.96
CA GLU A 126 16.68 20.34 -6.23
C GLU A 126 16.78 18.83 -6.04
N ILE A 127 15.86 18.14 -6.68
CA ILE A 127 15.80 16.68 -6.71
C ILE A 127 15.78 16.24 -8.17
N GLN A 128 16.67 15.34 -8.51
CA GLN A 128 16.69 14.66 -9.80
C GLN A 128 15.95 13.33 -9.67
N ILE A 129 15.13 13.03 -10.67
CA ILE A 129 14.43 11.73 -10.76
C ILE A 129 15.12 10.91 -11.85
N ASN A 130 15.71 9.79 -11.47
CA ASN A 130 16.30 8.81 -12.37
C ASN A 130 15.26 7.69 -12.59
N GLY A 131 14.75 7.55 -13.82
CA GLY A 131 13.73 6.56 -14.16
C GLY A 131 12.86 7.01 -15.32
N LYS A 132 11.84 6.23 -15.65
CA LYS A 132 10.83 6.59 -16.65
C LYS A 132 9.93 7.69 -16.09
N GLY A 133 10.42 8.92 -16.07
CA GLY A 133 9.58 10.08 -15.81
C GLY A 133 8.59 10.27 -16.96
N LYS A 134 7.29 10.30 -16.65
CA LYS A 134 6.32 11.00 -17.51
C LYS A 134 6.24 12.44 -17.09
#